data_861666ec1856d37d77a94c965798e844
#
_entry.id   861666ec1856d37d77a94c965798e844
#
_cell.length_a   1.000
_cell.length_b   1.000
_cell.length_c   1.000
_cell.angle_alpha   90.00
_cell.angle_beta   90.00
_cell.angle_gamma   90.00
#
_symmetry.space_group_name_H-M   'P 1'
#
loop_
_entity.id
_entity.type
_entity.pdbx_description
1 polymer ?
#
loop_
_entity_poly.entity_id
_entity_poly.type
_entity_poly.pdbx_seq_one_letter_code
_entity_poly.pdbx_strand_id
1 'polypeptide(L)'
;MSKKIICPRGFPRQGEIYKVYFSKKGKEIGKIRPSMVISNNAQNEFDDQIIVAPLTSEPQEVNKERPFTVLIKISKENGLEKTSKILLNRVQTIDIEKRLRDYIGRASPEIVKKTQEALKIVFG
;
A
#
# COMPACT_ATOMS: atom_id res chain seq x y z
N MET A 1 -22.54 11.22 -7.00
CA MET A 1 -22.55 10.48 -5.74
C MET A 1 -21.19 9.87 -5.46
N SER A 2 -20.65 10.15 -4.30
CA SER A 2 -19.38 9.53 -3.93
C SER A 2 -19.62 8.05 -3.64
N LYS A 3 -18.71 7.22 -4.15
CA LYS A 3 -18.75 5.80 -3.91
C LYS A 3 -18.29 5.52 -2.50
N LYS A 4 -19.11 4.86 -1.70
CA LYS A 4 -18.78 4.54 -0.33
C LYS A 4 -17.68 3.49 -0.30
N ILE A 5 -16.56 3.80 0.34
CA ILE A 5 -15.43 2.88 0.50
C ILE A 5 -15.68 2.02 1.73
N ILE A 6 -15.55 0.71 1.56
CA ILE A 6 -15.72 -0.22 2.66
C ILE A 6 -14.38 -0.54 3.29
N CYS A 7 -14.20 -0.07 4.52
CA CYS A 7 -13.04 -0.39 5.34
C CYS A 7 -13.49 -1.35 6.43
N PRO A 8 -12.96 -2.59 6.49
CA PRO A 8 -13.46 -3.60 7.43
C PRO A 8 -13.46 -3.17 8.88
N ARG A 9 -12.56 -2.27 9.27
CA ARG A 9 -12.44 -1.83 10.65
C ARG A 9 -12.71 -0.34 10.83
N GLY A 10 -13.59 0.22 10.00
CA GLY A 10 -14.09 1.57 10.11
C GLY A 10 -13.30 2.64 9.35
N PHE A 11 -11.99 2.55 9.33
CA PHE A 11 -11.11 3.43 8.57
C PHE A 11 -9.90 2.61 8.09
N PRO A 12 -9.14 3.08 7.08
CA PRO A 12 -7.96 2.33 6.62
C PRO A 12 -6.92 2.23 7.71
N ARG A 13 -6.48 1.01 8.04
CA ARG A 13 -5.52 0.79 9.11
C ARG A 13 -4.16 0.43 8.57
N GLN A 14 -3.13 0.82 9.30
CA GLN A 14 -1.75 0.51 8.95
C GLN A 14 -1.59 -1.00 8.72
N GLY A 15 -0.96 -1.36 7.61
CA GLY A 15 -0.76 -2.76 7.23
C GLY A 15 -1.87 -3.32 6.35
N GLU A 16 -3.00 -2.66 6.24
CA GLU A 16 -4.06 -3.10 5.33
C GLU A 16 -3.67 -2.84 3.88
N ILE A 17 -4.11 -3.72 3.00
CA ILE A 17 -3.82 -3.65 1.57
C ILE A 17 -5.12 -3.38 0.83
N TYR A 18 -5.09 -2.35 0.00
CA TYR A 18 -6.22 -1.92 -0.82
C TYR A 18 -5.78 -1.78 -2.27
N LYS A 19 -6.73 -1.89 -3.18
CA LYS A 19 -6.52 -1.39 -4.53
C LYS A 19 -6.57 0.13 -4.47
N VAL A 20 -5.61 0.77 -5.12
CA VAL A 20 -5.48 2.24 -5.11
C VAL A 20 -5.34 2.73 -6.54
N TYR A 21 -6.06 3.79 -6.86
CA TYR A 21 -5.95 4.44 -8.16
C TYR A 21 -4.79 5.44 -8.12
N PHE A 22 -3.84 5.24 -9.03
CA PHE A 22 -2.73 6.15 -9.24
C PHE A 22 -2.99 6.98 -10.49
N SER A 23 -3.02 8.29 -10.31
CA SER A 23 -3.36 9.19 -11.39
C SER A 23 -2.31 9.18 -12.49
N LYS A 24 -2.76 9.53 -13.70
CA LYS A 24 -1.94 9.67 -14.88
C LYS A 24 -0.88 10.77 -14.67
N LYS A 25 0.36 10.48 -15.07
CA LYS A 25 1.44 11.46 -15.12
C LYS A 25 1.96 11.55 -16.55
N GLY A 26 1.88 12.74 -17.14
CA GLY A 26 2.32 12.95 -18.51
C GLY A 26 1.58 12.02 -19.48
N LYS A 27 2.33 11.17 -20.16
CA LYS A 27 1.77 10.21 -21.13
C LYS A 27 1.31 8.89 -20.51
N GLU A 28 1.52 8.70 -19.21
CA GLU A 28 1.13 7.46 -18.55
C GLU A 28 -0.38 7.41 -18.31
N ILE A 29 -0.94 6.22 -18.46
CA ILE A 29 -2.35 5.97 -18.19
C ILE A 29 -2.51 5.72 -16.69
N GLY A 30 -3.56 6.26 -16.09
CA GLY A 30 -3.88 5.98 -14.70
C GLY A 30 -4.08 4.48 -14.46
N LYS A 31 -3.58 3.97 -13.35
CA LYS A 31 -3.61 2.55 -13.02
C LYS A 31 -4.15 2.30 -11.63
N ILE A 32 -4.78 1.15 -11.47
CA ILE A 32 -5.17 0.65 -10.16
C ILE A 32 -4.15 -0.40 -9.76
N ARG A 33 -3.53 -0.23 -8.58
CA ARG A 33 -2.52 -1.15 -8.06
C ARG A 33 -2.79 -1.50 -6.60
N PRO A 34 -2.45 -2.73 -6.18
CA PRO A 34 -2.43 -3.02 -4.75
C PRO A 34 -1.43 -2.12 -4.04
N SER A 35 -1.80 -1.64 -2.87
CA SER A 35 -0.94 -0.76 -2.07
C SER A 35 -1.19 -1.02 -0.60
N MET A 36 -0.15 -0.91 0.20
CA MET A 36 -0.25 -1.08 1.65
C MET A 36 -0.32 0.27 2.34
N VAL A 37 -1.24 0.40 3.28
CA VAL A 37 -1.34 1.58 4.13
C VAL A 37 -0.15 1.59 5.08
N ILE A 38 0.65 2.65 5.05
CA ILE A 38 1.83 2.77 5.91
C ILE A 38 1.71 3.86 6.97
N SER A 39 0.78 4.81 6.80
CA SER A 39 0.52 5.81 7.83
C SER A 39 -0.11 5.16 9.06
N ASN A 40 0.17 5.72 10.24
CA ASN A 40 -0.33 5.14 11.48
C ASN A 40 -1.82 5.39 11.67
N ASN A 41 -2.42 4.61 12.56
CA ASN A 41 -3.87 4.63 12.74
C ASN A 41 -4.39 5.94 13.33
N ALA A 42 -3.58 6.65 14.10
CA ALA A 42 -4.00 7.96 14.65
C ALA A 42 -4.23 8.96 13.52
N GLN A 43 -3.33 9.00 12.54
CA GLN A 43 -3.52 9.85 11.36
C GLN A 43 -4.71 9.35 10.53
N ASN A 44 -4.76 8.04 10.27
CA ASN A 44 -5.77 7.47 9.36
C ASN A 44 -7.21 7.69 9.85
N GLU A 45 -7.40 7.71 11.16
CA GLU A 45 -8.74 7.91 11.74
C GLU A 45 -9.25 9.35 11.55
N PHE A 46 -8.35 10.32 11.64
CA PHE A 46 -8.75 11.74 11.69
C PHE A 46 -8.46 12.53 10.43
N ASP A 47 -7.82 11.94 9.43
CA ASP A 47 -7.46 12.62 8.20
C ASP A 47 -8.25 12.07 7.02
N ASP A 48 -8.51 12.92 6.04
CA ASP A 48 -9.10 12.51 4.76
C ASP A 48 -8.07 11.88 3.84
N GLN A 49 -6.81 11.90 4.20
CA GLN A 49 -5.69 11.38 3.43
C GLN A 49 -4.92 10.34 4.22
N ILE A 50 -4.35 9.40 3.51
CA ILE A 50 -3.47 8.36 4.09
C ILE A 50 -2.23 8.26 3.24
N ILE A 51 -1.19 7.63 3.79
CA ILE A 51 0.04 7.37 3.05
C ILE A 51 0.09 5.89 2.72
N VAL A 52 0.34 5.58 1.45
CA VAL A 52 0.41 4.21 0.96
C VAL A 52 1.72 3.95 0.24
N ALA A 53 2.13 2.69 0.22
CA ALA A 53 3.26 2.22 -0.58
C ALA A 53 2.72 1.23 -1.63
N PRO A 54 3.00 1.46 -2.92
CA PRO A 54 2.51 0.55 -3.95
C PRO A 54 3.24 -0.78 -3.92
N LEU A 55 2.56 -1.83 -4.37
CA LEU A 55 3.12 -3.15 -4.54
C LEU A 55 3.32 -3.43 -6.03
N THR A 56 4.38 -4.17 -6.35
CA THR A 56 4.59 -4.66 -7.70
C THR A 56 4.83 -6.16 -7.68
N SER A 57 4.27 -6.86 -8.67
CA SER A 57 4.50 -8.29 -8.85
C SER A 57 5.38 -8.57 -10.07
N GLU A 58 5.95 -7.55 -10.68
CA GLU A 58 6.83 -7.74 -11.82
C GLU A 58 8.07 -8.54 -11.43
N PRO A 59 8.39 -9.67 -12.11
CA PRO A 59 9.49 -10.55 -11.69
C PRO A 59 10.82 -9.84 -11.55
N GLN A 60 11.12 -8.92 -12.44
CA GLN A 60 12.37 -8.18 -12.41
C GLN A 60 12.51 -7.32 -11.16
N GLU A 61 11.41 -6.80 -10.62
CA GLU A 61 11.43 -6.05 -9.38
C GLU A 61 11.38 -6.96 -8.16
N VAL A 62 10.59 -8.02 -8.22
CA VAL A 62 10.45 -8.98 -7.12
C VAL A 62 11.77 -9.68 -6.84
N ASN A 63 12.57 -9.96 -7.87
CA ASN A 63 13.83 -10.67 -7.73
C ASN A 63 15.01 -9.78 -7.34
N LYS A 64 14.84 -8.46 -7.32
CA LYS A 64 15.90 -7.54 -6.88
C LYS A 64 15.83 -7.32 -5.38
N GLU A 65 16.94 -7.44 -4.71
CA GLU A 65 17.02 -7.11 -3.30
C GLU A 65 17.49 -5.68 -3.12
N ARG A 66 16.66 -4.89 -2.41
CA ARG A 66 16.94 -3.50 -2.13
C ARG A 66 16.52 -3.21 -0.69
N PRO A 67 17.30 -2.41 0.06
CA PRO A 67 16.98 -2.16 1.48
C PRO A 67 15.68 -1.38 1.68
N PHE A 68 15.16 -0.72 0.63
CA PHE A 68 13.94 0.07 0.70
C PHE A 68 12.73 -0.64 0.11
N THR A 69 12.82 -1.93 -0.18
CA THR A 69 11.68 -2.74 -0.60
C THR A 69 11.51 -3.92 0.33
N VAL A 70 10.28 -4.40 0.46
CA VAL A 70 9.96 -5.53 1.33
C VAL A 70 9.23 -6.59 0.53
N LEU A 71 9.75 -7.82 0.56
CA LEU A 71 9.10 -8.96 -0.08
C LEU A 71 7.86 -9.35 0.71
N ILE A 72 6.74 -9.53 0.02
CA ILE A 72 5.52 -10.03 0.62
C ILE A 72 5.01 -11.20 -0.21
N LYS A 73 5.04 -12.39 0.39
CA LYS A 73 4.55 -13.61 -0.23
C LYS A 73 3.04 -13.72 -0.05
N ILE A 74 2.38 -14.40 -0.97
CA ILE A 74 0.94 -14.60 -0.87
C ILE A 74 0.58 -15.32 0.42
N SER A 75 -0.50 -14.88 1.03
CA SER A 75 -1.08 -15.53 2.21
C SER A 75 -2.59 -15.35 2.18
N LYS A 76 -3.28 -16.14 2.99
CA LYS A 76 -4.72 -16.01 3.12
C LYS A 76 -5.11 -14.63 3.66
N GLU A 77 -4.33 -14.12 4.61
CA GLU A 77 -4.63 -12.86 5.28
C GLU A 77 -4.42 -11.65 4.38
N ASN A 78 -3.39 -11.66 3.53
CA ASN A 78 -3.11 -10.51 2.70
C ASN A 78 -3.89 -10.47 1.38
N GLY A 79 -4.49 -11.58 0.98
CA GLY A 79 -5.36 -11.64 -0.19
C GLY A 79 -4.68 -11.40 -1.52
N LEU A 80 -3.36 -11.39 -1.57
CA LEU A 80 -2.62 -11.16 -2.82
C LEU A 80 -2.67 -12.40 -3.71
N GLU A 81 -2.68 -12.17 -5.02
CA GLU A 81 -2.67 -13.24 -6.01
C GLU A 81 -1.26 -13.66 -6.40
N LYS A 82 -0.29 -12.77 -6.23
CA LYS A 82 1.11 -12.99 -6.61
C LYS A 82 2.05 -12.47 -5.55
N THR A 83 3.18 -13.14 -5.37
CA THR A 83 4.28 -12.62 -4.57
C THR A 83 4.69 -11.26 -5.10
N SER A 84 4.86 -10.30 -4.22
CA SER A 84 5.06 -8.90 -4.59
C SER A 84 6.18 -8.27 -3.77
N LYS A 85 6.60 -7.08 -4.19
CA LYS A 85 7.47 -6.19 -3.42
C LYS A 85 6.69 -4.95 -3.04
N ILE A 86 6.83 -4.55 -1.78
CA ILE A 86 6.30 -3.28 -1.30
C ILE A 86 7.38 -2.23 -1.54
N LEU A 87 7.04 -1.16 -2.27
CA LEU A 87 8.00 -0.16 -2.71
C LEU A 87 7.98 1.05 -1.77
N LEU A 88 8.82 1.01 -0.73
CA LEU A 88 8.82 2.05 0.29
C LEU A 88 9.48 3.36 -0.18
N ASN A 89 10.19 3.32 -1.30
CA ASN A 89 10.76 4.53 -1.92
C ASN A 89 9.76 5.24 -2.85
N ARG A 90 8.54 4.72 -2.97
CA ARG A 90 7.52 5.29 -3.86
C ARG A 90 6.21 5.57 -3.12
N VAL A 91 6.33 5.91 -1.85
CA VAL A 91 5.15 6.21 -1.04
C VAL A 91 4.44 7.46 -1.55
N GLN A 92 3.11 7.46 -1.42
CA GLN A 92 2.29 8.58 -1.83
C GLN A 92 1.23 8.86 -0.78
N THR A 93 0.94 10.13 -0.56
CA THR A 93 -0.23 10.57 0.18
C THR A 93 -1.40 10.59 -0.78
N ILE A 94 -2.47 9.90 -0.44
CA ILE A 94 -3.64 9.80 -1.30
C ILE A 94 -4.89 10.24 -0.57
N ASP A 95 -5.84 10.79 -1.33
CA ASP A 95 -7.18 11.10 -0.84
C ASP A 95 -7.97 9.80 -0.74
N ILE A 96 -8.52 9.51 0.43
CA ILE A 96 -9.25 8.27 0.67
C ILE A 96 -10.44 8.14 -0.26
N GLU A 97 -11.26 9.16 -0.33
CA GLU A 97 -12.49 9.12 -1.12
C GLU A 97 -12.22 8.98 -2.62
N LYS A 98 -11.22 9.69 -3.12
CA LYS A 98 -10.95 9.77 -4.56
C LYS A 98 -10.13 8.60 -5.08
N ARG A 99 -9.21 8.05 -4.28
CA ARG A 99 -8.22 7.11 -4.77
C ARG A 99 -8.27 5.72 -4.15
N LEU A 100 -8.78 5.58 -2.93
CA LEU A 100 -8.86 4.27 -2.30
C LEU A 100 -9.97 3.45 -2.94
N ARG A 101 -9.66 2.18 -3.23
CA ARG A 101 -10.62 1.24 -3.83
C ARG A 101 -10.78 0.03 -2.91
N ASP A 102 -11.05 -1.14 -3.47
CA ASP A 102 -11.42 -2.33 -2.74
C ASP A 102 -10.37 -2.79 -1.74
N TYR A 103 -10.83 -3.21 -0.58
CA TYR A 103 -10.00 -3.88 0.41
C TYR A 103 -9.57 -5.25 -0.13
N ILE A 104 -8.27 -5.55 -0.01
CA ILE A 104 -7.70 -6.83 -0.46
C ILE A 104 -7.42 -7.73 0.75
N GLY A 105 -6.79 -7.20 1.78
CA GLY A 105 -6.38 -7.96 2.94
C GLY A 105 -5.45 -7.13 3.83
N ARG A 106 -4.65 -7.82 4.63
CA ARG A 106 -3.71 -7.14 5.53
C ARG A 106 -2.41 -7.91 5.61
N ALA A 107 -1.32 -7.15 5.74
CA ALA A 107 0.00 -7.72 5.97
C ALA A 107 0.14 -8.17 7.42
N SER A 108 1.02 -9.16 7.65
CA SER A 108 1.32 -9.61 9.00
C SER A 108 2.04 -8.52 9.80
N PRO A 109 2.01 -8.58 11.14
CA PRO A 109 2.79 -7.64 11.96
C PRO A 109 4.28 -7.66 11.63
N GLU A 110 4.81 -8.83 11.26
CA GLU A 110 6.22 -8.97 10.86
C GLU A 110 6.51 -8.13 9.60
N ILE A 111 5.63 -8.21 8.61
CA ILE A 111 5.79 -7.42 7.37
C ILE A 111 5.67 -5.93 7.67
N VAL A 112 4.71 -5.53 8.51
CA VAL A 112 4.57 -4.11 8.92
C VAL A 112 5.86 -3.61 9.55
N LYS A 113 6.47 -4.42 10.43
CA LYS A 113 7.74 -4.04 11.07
C LYS A 113 8.85 -3.87 10.04
N LYS A 114 8.95 -4.78 9.07
CA LYS A 114 9.94 -4.68 7.98
C LYS A 114 9.74 -3.41 7.15
N THR A 115 8.49 -3.02 6.90
CA THR A 115 8.22 -1.78 6.16
C THR A 115 8.64 -0.55 6.97
N GLN A 116 8.45 -0.56 8.27
CA GLN A 116 8.91 0.54 9.12
C GLN A 116 10.43 0.67 9.09
N GLU A 117 11.15 -0.46 9.09
CA GLU A 117 12.60 -0.47 8.97
C GLU A 117 13.05 0.07 7.61
N ALA A 118 12.39 -0.36 6.53
CA ALA A 118 12.69 0.12 5.19
C ALA A 118 12.43 1.63 5.04
N LEU A 119 11.38 2.14 5.67
CA LEU A 119 11.09 3.57 5.67
C LEU A 119 12.20 4.38 6.33
N LYS A 120 12.83 3.85 7.37
CA LYS A 120 13.99 4.51 7.99
C LYS A 120 15.16 4.61 7.02
N ILE A 121 15.33 3.62 6.15
CA ILE A 121 16.37 3.67 5.11
C ILE A 121 16.06 4.79 4.11
N VAL A 122 14.80 4.92 3.71
CA VAL A 122 14.39 5.92 2.73
C VAL A 122 14.48 7.34 3.28
N PHE A 123 14.09 7.55 4.52
CA PHE A 123 13.99 8.89 5.11
C PHE A 123 15.14 9.26 6.05
N GLY A 124 15.98 8.33 6.36
CA GLY A 124 17.15 8.56 7.22
C GLY A 124 16.91 8.34 8.69
#